data_a5b5b55bc3d0d4c65700bd5782eebca4
#
_entry.id   a5b5b55bc3d0d4c65700bd5782eebca4
#
_cell.length_a   1.000
_cell.length_b   1.000
_cell.length_c   1.000
_cell.angle_alpha   90.00
_cell.angle_beta   90.00
_cell.angle_gamma   90.00
#
_symmetry.space_group_name_H-M   'P 1'
#
loop_
_entity.id
_entity.type
_entity.pdbx_description
1 polymer ?
#
loop_
_entity_poly.entity_id
_entity_poly.type
_entity_poly.pdbx_seq_one_letter_code
_entity_poly.pdbx_strand_id
1 'polypeptide(L)'
;MRFLRSFIPQALVMSLPLLSGPVYAGPLDEPHLNIIPRTADETARIADVTAPPDSFDAPSPFEVNSGGAATVRPRMNADAFSQASGNMSFEDELTFKLGNGLFRKLWVSSPSSTLASDGLGPLFNARSCQSCHIKDGRGHPPEGSDDSAISMFLRVSIPGNEDAGNIKEIEGYLATLAEPTYGTQMQDFAVSGHRAEYRLQIDYTEVPVTLSGGQVVSLRQPTYTAADLGYGPLHPDAMLS
;
A
#
# COMPACT_ATOMS: atom_id res chain seq x y z
N MET A 1 -39.49 65.90 43.90
CA MET A 1 -38.60 64.83 43.51
C MET A 1 -39.35 63.84 42.63
N ARG A 2 -39.07 63.86 41.31
CA ARG A 2 -39.68 62.93 40.33
C ARG A 2 -38.63 61.95 39.89
N PHE A 3 -38.82 60.67 40.18
CA PHE A 3 -37.94 59.57 39.68
C PHE A 3 -38.39 59.22 38.23
N LEU A 4 -37.46 59.42 37.30
CA LEU A 4 -37.58 58.87 35.93
C LEU A 4 -37.14 57.36 35.98
N ARG A 5 -38.11 56.52 35.60
CA ARG A 5 -37.80 55.09 35.32
C ARG A 5 -37.35 54.98 33.88
N SER A 6 -36.08 54.57 33.69
CA SER A 6 -35.50 54.22 32.40
C SER A 6 -35.99 52.83 31.99
N PHE A 7 -36.67 52.73 30.86
CA PHE A 7 -37.02 51.46 30.21
C PHE A 7 -35.89 51.06 29.28
N ILE A 8 -35.24 49.91 29.56
CA ILE A 8 -34.29 49.27 28.65
C ILE A 8 -35.08 48.25 27.82
N PRO A 9 -35.08 48.32 26.48
CA PRO A 9 -35.74 47.29 25.67
C PRO A 9 -34.88 46.03 25.68
N GLN A 10 -35.45 44.90 26.11
CA GLN A 10 -34.86 43.57 25.93
C GLN A 10 -34.90 43.20 24.45
N ALA A 11 -33.72 43.13 23.85
CA ALA A 11 -33.57 42.55 22.52
C ALA A 11 -33.78 41.02 22.58
N LEU A 12 -34.82 40.56 21.93
CA LEU A 12 -35.13 39.15 21.76
C LEU A 12 -34.11 38.55 20.77
N VAL A 13 -33.11 37.85 21.27
CA VAL A 13 -32.16 37.07 20.43
C VAL A 13 -32.90 35.82 19.98
N MET A 14 -33.36 35.82 18.73
CA MET A 14 -33.94 34.66 18.08
C MET A 14 -32.78 33.74 17.66
N SER A 15 -32.53 32.71 18.44
CA SER A 15 -31.59 31.63 18.05
C SER A 15 -32.26 30.79 16.97
N LEU A 16 -31.80 30.92 15.71
CA LEU A 16 -32.11 29.96 14.67
C LEU A 16 -31.45 28.63 15.04
N PRO A 17 -32.17 27.49 15.10
CA PRO A 17 -31.56 26.20 15.17
C PRO A 17 -30.84 25.95 13.84
N LEU A 18 -29.52 25.78 13.90
CA LEU A 18 -28.74 25.17 12.82
C LEU A 18 -29.27 23.73 12.66
N LEU A 19 -30.13 23.53 11.66
CA LEU A 19 -30.47 22.21 11.16
C LEU A 19 -29.17 21.60 10.55
N SER A 20 -28.37 20.97 11.40
CA SER A 20 -27.38 20.01 10.93
C SER A 20 -28.16 18.80 10.41
N GLY A 21 -28.50 18.81 9.12
CA GLY A 21 -28.95 17.60 8.44
C GLY A 21 -27.88 16.53 8.53
N PRO A 22 -28.25 15.25 8.53
CA PRO A 22 -27.26 14.17 8.47
C PRO A 22 -26.41 14.37 7.22
N VAL A 23 -25.12 14.57 7.42
CA VAL A 23 -24.14 14.45 6.34
C VAL A 23 -24.16 12.97 5.97
N TYR A 24 -24.84 12.62 4.90
CA TYR A 24 -24.71 11.31 4.30
C TYR A 24 -23.27 11.21 3.78
N ALA A 25 -22.41 10.59 4.57
CA ALA A 25 -21.16 10.07 4.09
C ALA A 25 -21.46 9.12 2.92
N GLY A 26 -21.03 9.46 1.72
CA GLY A 26 -21.11 8.54 0.59
C GLY A 26 -20.27 7.30 0.86
N PRO A 27 -20.49 6.19 0.17
CA PRO A 27 -19.77 4.92 0.43
C PRO A 27 -18.25 5.03 0.32
N LEU A 28 -17.73 6.11 -0.21
CA LEU A 28 -16.28 6.36 -0.29
C LEU A 28 -15.79 7.49 0.60
N ASP A 29 -16.64 8.22 1.26
CA ASP A 29 -16.43 9.38 2.17
C ASP A 29 -15.03 10.04 2.10
N GLU A 30 -14.52 10.20 0.88
CA GLU A 30 -13.22 10.74 0.58
C GLU A 30 -13.37 12.23 0.25
N PRO A 31 -13.11 13.14 1.20
CA PRO A 31 -13.34 14.57 1.01
C PRO A 31 -12.63 15.15 -0.22
N HIS A 32 -11.47 14.57 -0.58
CA HIS A 32 -10.70 15.01 -1.73
C HIS A 32 -11.37 14.70 -3.08
N LEU A 33 -12.26 13.71 -3.15
CA LEU A 33 -13.02 13.44 -4.37
C LEU A 33 -14.02 14.55 -4.71
N ASN A 34 -14.39 15.39 -3.75
CA ASN A 34 -15.28 16.52 -3.94
C ASN A 34 -14.54 17.81 -4.38
N ILE A 35 -13.22 17.80 -4.44
CA ILE A 35 -12.41 18.97 -4.84
C ILE A 35 -12.47 19.20 -6.34
N ILE A 36 -12.67 18.16 -7.15
CA ILE A 36 -12.76 18.27 -8.60
C ILE A 36 -14.18 18.73 -8.96
N PRO A 37 -14.34 19.91 -9.59
CA PRO A 37 -15.65 20.37 -10.04
C PRO A 37 -16.28 19.36 -11.02
N ARG A 38 -17.51 18.96 -10.76
CA ARG A 38 -18.26 18.00 -11.59
C ARG A 38 -19.58 18.62 -11.99
N THR A 39 -20.04 18.28 -13.18
CA THR A 39 -21.40 18.61 -13.60
C THR A 39 -22.43 17.80 -12.80
N ALA A 40 -23.67 18.24 -12.81
CA ALA A 40 -24.77 17.51 -12.16
C ALA A 40 -24.94 16.10 -12.75
N ASP A 41 -24.77 15.94 -14.07
CA ASP A 41 -24.87 14.65 -14.76
C ASP A 41 -23.72 13.70 -14.38
N GLU A 42 -22.49 14.21 -14.26
CA GLU A 42 -21.34 13.43 -13.79
C GLU A 42 -21.55 13.00 -12.34
N THR A 43 -22.05 13.87 -11.48
CA THR A 43 -22.34 13.56 -10.07
C THR A 43 -23.41 12.48 -9.97
N ALA A 44 -24.49 12.59 -10.73
CA ALA A 44 -25.58 11.61 -10.76
C ALA A 44 -25.06 10.24 -11.26
N ARG A 45 -24.26 10.23 -12.33
CA ARG A 45 -23.65 9.01 -12.86
C ARG A 45 -22.69 8.34 -11.85
N ILE A 46 -21.89 9.12 -11.16
CA ILE A 46 -20.98 8.62 -10.12
C ILE A 46 -21.81 7.98 -8.99
N ALA A 47 -22.84 8.66 -8.51
CA ALA A 47 -23.72 8.13 -7.47
C ALA A 47 -24.38 6.81 -7.88
N ASP A 48 -24.83 6.70 -9.12
CA ASP A 48 -25.39 5.45 -9.68
C ASP A 48 -24.36 4.32 -9.73
N VAL A 49 -23.17 4.61 -10.26
CA VAL A 49 -22.10 3.60 -10.42
C VAL A 49 -21.50 3.13 -9.09
N THR A 50 -21.48 4.02 -8.08
CA THR A 50 -20.90 3.73 -6.76
C THR A 50 -21.94 3.33 -5.72
N ALA A 51 -23.23 3.25 -6.10
CA ALA A 51 -24.26 2.77 -5.20
C ALA A 51 -23.95 1.37 -4.68
N PRO A 52 -24.16 1.11 -3.38
CA PRO A 52 -24.05 -0.25 -2.85
C PRO A 52 -24.97 -1.21 -3.61
N PRO A 53 -24.54 -2.46 -3.86
CA PRO A 53 -25.41 -3.43 -4.52
C PRO A 53 -26.62 -3.76 -3.63
N ASP A 54 -27.78 -3.90 -4.23
CA ASP A 54 -29.03 -4.29 -3.55
C ASP A 54 -29.01 -5.77 -3.15
N SER A 55 -28.18 -6.59 -3.78
CA SER A 55 -28.05 -8.02 -3.55
C SER A 55 -26.64 -8.49 -3.89
N PHE A 56 -26.20 -9.59 -3.26
CA PHE A 56 -24.87 -10.20 -3.49
C PHE A 56 -24.94 -11.50 -4.28
N ASP A 57 -26.09 -11.86 -4.83
CA ASP A 57 -26.32 -13.07 -5.63
C ASP A 57 -26.19 -12.84 -7.14
N ALA A 58 -26.06 -11.59 -7.57
CA ALA A 58 -25.80 -11.22 -8.96
C ALA A 58 -24.75 -10.10 -9.04
N PRO A 59 -23.87 -10.11 -10.06
CA PRO A 59 -22.91 -9.02 -10.25
C PRO A 59 -23.63 -7.73 -10.61
N SER A 60 -23.12 -6.59 -10.14
CA SER A 60 -23.63 -5.29 -10.56
C SER A 60 -23.25 -4.99 -12.01
N PRO A 61 -23.97 -4.08 -12.72
CA PRO A 61 -23.74 -3.81 -14.13
C PRO A 61 -22.31 -3.36 -14.47
N PHE A 62 -21.58 -2.78 -13.51
CA PHE A 62 -20.24 -2.22 -13.73
C PHE A 62 -19.10 -3.14 -13.28
N GLU A 63 -19.38 -4.24 -12.60
CA GLU A 63 -18.37 -5.20 -12.14
C GLU A 63 -17.64 -5.92 -13.28
N VAL A 64 -18.30 -6.12 -14.40
CA VAL A 64 -17.72 -6.76 -15.60
C VAL A 64 -16.55 -5.95 -16.15
N ASN A 65 -16.61 -4.62 -16.00
CA ASN A 65 -15.58 -3.68 -16.45
C ASN A 65 -15.05 -2.86 -15.28
N SER A 66 -14.54 -3.52 -14.26
CA SER A 66 -14.06 -2.88 -13.03
C SER A 66 -12.96 -1.82 -13.25
N GLY A 67 -12.18 -1.95 -14.33
CA GLY A 67 -11.22 -0.94 -14.80
C GLY A 67 -11.80 0.09 -15.77
N GLY A 68 -13.12 0.13 -15.99
CA GLY A 68 -13.76 1.03 -16.96
C GLY A 68 -13.18 0.86 -18.35
N ALA A 69 -12.80 1.98 -19.00
CA ALA A 69 -12.18 1.97 -20.32
C ALA A 69 -10.81 1.27 -20.38
N ALA A 70 -10.15 1.14 -19.22
CA ALA A 70 -8.87 0.45 -19.10
C ALA A 70 -9.00 -1.08 -19.05
N THR A 71 -10.22 -1.61 -18.89
CA THR A 71 -10.48 -3.05 -18.81
C THR A 71 -10.05 -3.74 -20.10
N VAL A 72 -9.29 -4.82 -19.98
CA VAL A 72 -8.86 -5.67 -21.10
C VAL A 72 -9.54 -7.04 -21.01
N ARG A 73 -9.57 -7.77 -22.12
CA ARG A 73 -10.02 -9.17 -22.09
C ARG A 73 -9.09 -10.00 -21.22
N PRO A 74 -9.61 -10.73 -20.23
CA PRO A 74 -8.78 -11.55 -19.38
C PRO A 74 -8.04 -12.62 -20.18
N ARG A 75 -6.75 -12.79 -19.92
CA ARG A 75 -5.95 -13.92 -20.37
C ARG A 75 -5.94 -14.96 -19.26
N MET A 76 -6.40 -16.17 -19.56
CA MET A 76 -6.46 -17.28 -18.60
C MET A 76 -5.14 -18.07 -18.58
N ASN A 77 -4.02 -17.36 -18.46
CA ASN A 77 -2.68 -17.95 -18.40
C ASN A 77 -1.74 -17.12 -17.52
N ALA A 78 -0.48 -17.51 -17.44
CA ALA A 78 0.54 -16.85 -16.62
C ALA A 78 0.80 -15.37 -17.00
N ASP A 79 0.40 -14.92 -18.19
CA ASP A 79 0.58 -13.55 -18.67
C ASP A 79 -0.68 -12.68 -18.44
N ALA A 80 -1.57 -13.08 -17.55
CA ALA A 80 -2.82 -12.38 -17.26
C ALA A 80 -2.60 -10.92 -16.83
N PHE A 81 -1.54 -10.65 -16.08
CA PHE A 81 -1.20 -9.31 -15.61
C PHE A 81 -0.25 -8.53 -16.52
N SER A 82 0.33 -9.18 -17.55
CA SER A 82 1.28 -8.56 -18.49
C SER A 82 0.58 -7.86 -19.66
N GLN A 83 -0.55 -7.22 -19.41
CA GLN A 83 -1.35 -6.57 -20.44
C GLN A 83 -1.31 -5.06 -20.31
N ALA A 84 -1.15 -4.37 -21.42
CA ALA A 84 -1.37 -2.93 -21.49
C ALA A 84 -2.84 -2.61 -21.21
N SER A 85 -3.12 -1.43 -20.67
CA SER A 85 -4.47 -0.93 -20.45
C SER A 85 -5.25 -0.86 -21.76
N GLY A 86 -6.55 -1.23 -21.75
CA GLY A 86 -7.38 -1.33 -22.95
C GLY A 86 -7.66 -0.02 -23.68
N ASN A 87 -7.39 1.12 -23.05
CA ASN A 87 -7.57 2.46 -23.59
C ASN A 87 -6.27 3.15 -24.01
N MET A 88 -5.14 2.43 -24.05
CA MET A 88 -3.88 2.99 -24.54
C MET A 88 -3.92 3.22 -26.05
N SER A 89 -3.30 4.31 -26.50
CA SER A 89 -2.98 4.52 -27.91
C SER A 89 -1.91 3.52 -28.37
N PHE A 90 -1.73 3.38 -29.69
CA PHE A 90 -0.65 2.54 -30.22
C PHE A 90 0.75 2.99 -29.78
N GLU A 91 0.98 4.30 -29.71
CA GLU A 91 2.24 4.86 -29.24
C GLU A 91 2.46 4.61 -27.75
N ASP A 92 1.42 4.75 -26.95
CA ASP A 92 1.49 4.47 -25.51
C ASP A 92 1.73 2.98 -25.25
N GLU A 93 1.14 2.09 -26.07
CA GLU A 93 1.40 0.64 -25.98
C GLU A 93 2.87 0.30 -26.29
N LEU A 94 3.49 0.99 -27.25
CA LEU A 94 4.93 0.84 -27.53
C LEU A 94 5.77 1.30 -26.32
N THR A 95 5.40 2.43 -25.73
CA THR A 95 6.05 2.96 -24.52
C THR A 95 5.89 2.00 -23.33
N PHE A 96 4.70 1.43 -23.17
CA PHE A 96 4.46 0.38 -22.15
C PHE A 96 5.38 -0.83 -22.36
N LYS A 97 5.52 -1.33 -23.60
CA LYS A 97 6.40 -2.47 -23.92
C LYS A 97 7.87 -2.17 -23.63
N LEU A 98 8.31 -0.96 -23.94
CA LEU A 98 9.67 -0.49 -23.62
C LEU A 98 9.87 -0.44 -22.10
N GLY A 99 8.92 0.13 -21.36
CA GLY A 99 8.93 0.18 -19.90
C GLY A 99 8.95 -1.22 -19.27
N ASN A 100 8.15 -2.14 -19.80
CA ASN A 100 8.15 -3.54 -19.35
C ASN A 100 9.52 -4.23 -19.62
N GLY A 101 10.20 -3.87 -20.71
CA GLY A 101 11.57 -4.30 -20.97
C GLY A 101 12.55 -3.85 -19.88
N LEU A 102 12.42 -2.60 -19.41
CA LEU A 102 13.22 -2.07 -18.30
C LEU A 102 12.85 -2.72 -16.97
N PHE A 103 11.58 -2.99 -16.72
CA PHE A 103 11.09 -3.67 -15.53
C PHE A 103 11.66 -5.10 -15.38
N ARG A 104 11.89 -5.78 -16.49
CA ARG A 104 12.46 -7.14 -16.56
C ARG A 104 13.97 -7.19 -16.54
N LYS A 105 14.60 -6.07 -16.83
CA LYS A 105 16.05 -5.98 -16.98
C LYS A 105 16.76 -6.34 -15.68
N LEU A 106 17.74 -7.24 -15.78
CA LEU A 106 18.61 -7.60 -14.66
C LEU A 106 19.71 -6.55 -14.48
N TRP A 107 19.83 -6.03 -13.29
CA TRP A 107 20.96 -5.19 -12.88
C TRP A 107 22.19 -6.04 -12.52
N VAL A 108 23.36 -5.53 -12.81
CA VAL A 108 24.65 -6.16 -12.51
C VAL A 108 25.52 -5.21 -11.69
N SER A 109 26.41 -5.79 -10.88
CA SER A 109 27.35 -5.01 -10.06
C SER A 109 28.31 -4.22 -10.92
N SER A 110 28.65 -3.00 -10.48
CA SER A 110 29.65 -2.14 -11.08
C SER A 110 31.07 -2.53 -10.62
N PRO A 111 32.10 -2.38 -11.49
CA PRO A 111 32.04 -2.03 -12.91
C PRO A 111 31.68 -3.23 -13.80
N SER A 112 30.88 -3.00 -14.84
CA SER A 112 30.48 -4.04 -15.79
C SER A 112 30.68 -3.57 -17.24
N SER A 113 31.03 -4.50 -18.13
CA SER A 113 31.04 -4.26 -19.57
C SER A 113 29.62 -3.94 -20.13
N THR A 114 28.58 -4.33 -19.39
CA THR A 114 27.17 -4.05 -19.73
C THR A 114 26.72 -2.74 -19.10
N LEU A 115 27.30 -1.63 -19.54
CA LEU A 115 27.05 -0.29 -18.96
C LEU A 115 25.57 0.07 -18.79
N ALA A 116 24.72 -0.38 -19.72
CA ALA A 116 23.29 -0.11 -19.63
C ALA A 116 22.57 -0.85 -18.48
N SER A 117 23.22 -1.84 -17.86
CA SER A 117 22.68 -2.64 -16.74
C SER A 117 23.53 -2.54 -15.48
N ASP A 118 24.59 -1.73 -15.55
CA ASP A 118 25.52 -1.48 -14.46
C ASP A 118 24.84 -0.66 -13.34
N GLY A 119 25.30 -0.82 -12.11
CA GLY A 119 24.84 -0.03 -10.98
C GLY A 119 24.03 -0.79 -9.93
N LEU A 120 24.01 -2.13 -9.94
CA LEU A 120 23.51 -2.89 -8.80
C LEU A 120 24.36 -2.54 -7.57
N GLY A 121 23.70 -2.14 -6.49
CA GLY A 121 24.35 -1.82 -5.23
C GLY A 121 25.01 -3.03 -4.57
N PRO A 122 25.88 -2.82 -3.56
CA PRO A 122 26.56 -3.89 -2.87
C PRO A 122 25.60 -4.83 -2.12
N LEU A 123 24.47 -4.33 -1.69
CA LEU A 123 23.41 -5.05 -1.00
C LEU A 123 22.09 -4.87 -1.77
N PHE A 124 21.29 -5.90 -1.85
CA PHE A 124 20.03 -5.86 -2.60
C PHE A 124 19.08 -7.01 -2.17
N ASN A 125 17.79 -6.89 -2.47
CA ASN A 125 16.81 -7.96 -2.31
C ASN A 125 16.51 -8.67 -3.65
N ALA A 126 16.59 -7.94 -4.76
CA ALA A 126 16.36 -8.50 -6.09
C ALA A 126 17.16 -7.75 -7.15
N ARG A 127 17.44 -8.42 -8.27
CA ARG A 127 18.20 -7.81 -9.39
C ARG A 127 17.32 -7.21 -10.47
N SER A 128 16.02 -7.35 -10.38
CA SER A 128 15.03 -6.72 -11.27
C SER A 128 13.71 -6.56 -10.55
N CYS A 129 12.86 -5.65 -11.03
CA CYS A 129 11.51 -5.51 -10.51
C CYS A 129 10.71 -6.81 -10.70
N GLN A 130 10.85 -7.45 -11.87
CA GLN A 130 10.15 -8.71 -12.18
C GLN A 130 10.58 -9.88 -11.31
N SER A 131 11.75 -9.83 -10.66
CA SER A 131 12.14 -10.89 -9.73
C SER A 131 11.17 -11.02 -8.55
N CYS A 132 10.59 -9.91 -8.09
CA CYS A 132 9.54 -9.89 -7.06
C CYS A 132 8.13 -9.87 -7.68
N HIS A 133 7.97 -9.24 -8.84
CA HIS A 133 6.70 -9.12 -9.56
C HIS A 133 6.62 -10.09 -10.74
N ILE A 134 6.67 -11.37 -10.46
CA ILE A 134 6.71 -12.43 -11.49
C ILE A 134 5.51 -12.29 -12.43
N LYS A 135 5.80 -12.19 -13.74
CA LYS A 135 4.78 -12.02 -14.79
C LYS A 135 3.88 -10.79 -14.57
N ASP A 136 4.48 -9.70 -14.08
CA ASP A 136 3.82 -8.43 -13.78
C ASP A 136 2.73 -8.54 -12.70
N GLY A 137 2.69 -9.66 -11.97
CA GLY A 137 1.81 -9.93 -10.85
C GLY A 137 2.45 -9.59 -9.50
N ARG A 138 2.01 -10.29 -8.49
CA ARG A 138 2.61 -10.28 -7.16
C ARG A 138 3.32 -11.59 -6.90
N GLY A 139 4.40 -11.53 -6.12
CA GLY A 139 4.99 -12.73 -5.53
C GLY A 139 4.18 -13.20 -4.32
N HIS A 140 4.70 -14.20 -3.67
CA HIS A 140 4.15 -14.76 -2.44
C HIS A 140 5.25 -14.80 -1.35
N PRO A 141 4.89 -14.77 -0.07
CA PRO A 141 5.84 -15.02 0.99
C PRO A 141 6.39 -16.45 0.89
N PRO A 142 7.60 -16.72 1.43
CA PRO A 142 8.14 -18.06 1.47
C PRO A 142 7.17 -19.04 2.14
N GLU A 143 7.07 -20.27 1.61
CA GLU A 143 6.25 -21.31 2.20
C GLU A 143 6.90 -21.95 3.44
N GLY A 144 8.20 -21.75 3.60
CA GLY A 144 9.02 -22.21 4.72
C GLY A 144 10.46 -21.74 4.58
N SER A 145 11.31 -22.10 5.52
CA SER A 145 12.72 -21.69 5.58
C SER A 145 13.58 -22.11 4.38
N ASP A 146 13.16 -23.12 3.64
CA ASP A 146 13.88 -23.67 2.48
C ASP A 146 13.35 -23.10 1.15
N ASP A 147 12.30 -22.29 1.18
CA ASP A 147 11.78 -21.65 0.00
C ASP A 147 12.62 -20.42 -0.37
N SER A 148 13.10 -20.40 -1.59
CA SER A 148 13.90 -19.30 -2.14
C SER A 148 13.03 -18.17 -2.75
N ALA A 149 11.78 -18.04 -2.37
CA ALA A 149 10.90 -16.96 -2.84
C ALA A 149 11.51 -15.60 -2.50
N ILE A 150 11.94 -14.88 -3.54
CA ILE A 150 12.60 -13.56 -3.40
C ILE A 150 11.60 -12.39 -3.39
N SER A 151 10.31 -12.69 -3.33
CA SER A 151 9.24 -11.69 -3.39
C SER A 151 8.95 -11.01 -2.05
N MET A 152 9.71 -11.34 -1.02
CA MET A 152 9.56 -10.79 0.31
C MET A 152 10.90 -10.27 0.84
N PHE A 153 10.86 -9.16 1.53
CA PHE A 153 11.99 -8.60 2.27
C PHE A 153 11.48 -8.05 3.61
N LEU A 154 12.33 -8.04 4.61
CA LEU A 154 11.98 -7.49 5.92
C LEU A 154 12.16 -5.97 5.94
N ARG A 155 11.16 -5.30 6.43
CA ARG A 155 11.29 -3.94 6.92
C ARG A 155 11.67 -3.96 8.37
N VAL A 156 12.47 -2.99 8.77
CA VAL A 156 12.92 -2.84 10.14
C VAL A 156 12.77 -1.39 10.58
N SER A 157 12.38 -1.20 11.82
CA SER A 157 12.25 0.13 12.43
C SER A 157 12.45 0.02 13.92
N ILE A 158 12.66 1.15 14.57
CA ILE A 158 12.60 1.29 16.03
C ILE A 158 11.50 2.28 16.39
N PRO A 159 10.91 2.20 17.60
CA PRO A 159 9.96 3.21 18.06
C PRO A 159 10.58 4.61 18.04
N GLY A 160 9.84 5.58 17.55
CA GLY A 160 10.20 6.99 17.71
C GLY A 160 10.11 7.39 19.17
N ASN A 161 11.04 8.22 19.63
CA ASN A 161 10.97 8.83 20.96
C ASN A 161 10.92 10.35 20.84
N GLU A 162 10.44 11.02 21.88
CA GLU A 162 10.31 12.49 21.91
C GLU A 162 11.68 13.19 21.91
N ASP A 163 12.72 12.49 22.37
CA ASP A 163 14.07 13.06 22.54
C ASP A 163 14.91 12.99 21.25
N ALA A 164 14.48 12.22 20.24
CA ALA A 164 15.25 12.01 19.00
C ALA A 164 15.10 13.15 17.97
N GLY A 165 14.55 14.30 18.36
CA GLY A 165 14.39 15.46 17.47
C GLY A 165 13.38 15.23 16.35
N ASN A 166 12.52 14.23 16.47
CA ASN A 166 11.46 13.97 15.51
C ASN A 166 10.40 15.05 15.60
N ILE A 167 10.17 15.72 14.51
CA ILE A 167 9.06 16.65 14.38
C ILE A 167 7.79 15.80 14.38
N LYS A 168 6.94 15.98 15.40
CA LYS A 168 5.60 15.42 15.42
C LYS A 168 4.79 16.13 14.34
N GLU A 169 4.62 15.52 13.20
CA GLU A 169 3.74 16.06 12.15
C GLU A 169 2.26 15.97 12.55
N ILE A 170 1.92 15.01 13.40
CA ILE A 170 0.57 14.79 13.90
C ILE A 170 0.65 14.54 15.41
N GLU A 171 -0.10 15.30 16.20
CA GLU A 171 -0.16 15.13 17.65
C GLU A 171 -0.65 13.71 18.02
N GLY A 172 0.11 13.04 18.90
CA GLY A 172 -0.18 11.67 19.33
C GLY A 172 0.28 10.56 18.37
N TYR A 173 0.88 10.90 17.23
CA TYR A 173 1.48 9.93 16.33
C TYR A 173 2.97 9.76 16.63
N LEU A 174 3.36 8.57 17.06
CA LEU A 174 4.77 8.20 17.22
C LEU A 174 5.27 7.64 15.88
N ALA A 175 6.03 8.45 15.16
CA ALA A 175 6.72 7.97 13.97
C ALA A 175 7.73 6.89 14.35
N THR A 176 7.89 5.88 13.51
CA THR A 176 8.98 4.94 13.60
C THR A 176 10.26 5.56 13.03
N LEU A 177 11.41 5.23 13.64
CA LEU A 177 12.73 5.61 13.15
C LEU A 177 13.38 4.45 12.40
N ALA A 178 14.33 4.79 11.53
CA ALA A 178 15.21 3.80 10.94
C ALA A 178 16.00 3.07 12.04
N GLU A 179 16.18 1.77 11.88
CA GLU A 179 17.11 1.01 12.72
C GLU A 179 18.54 1.51 12.46
N PRO A 180 19.36 1.79 13.51
CA PRO A 180 20.64 2.49 13.33
C PRO A 180 21.66 1.78 12.44
N THR A 181 21.63 0.46 12.36
CA THR A 181 22.59 -0.34 11.58
C THR A 181 22.04 -0.68 10.20
N TYR A 182 20.77 -1.05 10.11
CA TYR A 182 20.15 -1.66 8.91
C TYR A 182 19.16 -0.73 8.20
N GLY A 183 18.91 0.46 8.73
CA GLY A 183 18.00 1.42 8.09
C GLY A 183 16.53 1.07 8.25
N THR A 184 15.77 1.10 7.15
CA THR A 184 14.32 0.84 7.15
C THR A 184 13.92 -0.44 6.42
N GLN A 185 14.87 -1.06 5.72
CA GLN A 185 14.66 -2.26 4.93
C GLN A 185 15.95 -3.06 4.88
N MET A 186 15.89 -4.32 5.22
CA MET A 186 17.05 -5.21 5.22
C MET A 186 17.25 -5.90 3.87
N GLN A 187 18.51 -6.14 3.51
CA GLN A 187 18.92 -6.71 2.23
C GLN A 187 19.45 -8.14 2.44
N ASP A 188 18.81 -9.11 1.81
CA ASP A 188 19.11 -10.52 1.98
C ASP A 188 20.11 -11.08 0.95
N PHE A 189 20.54 -10.25 -0.02
CA PHE A 189 21.59 -10.57 -0.98
C PHE A 189 22.71 -9.53 -0.98
N ALA A 190 23.88 -9.95 -1.41
CA ALA A 190 25.04 -9.10 -1.60
C ALA A 190 25.81 -9.46 -2.87
N VAL A 191 26.54 -8.49 -3.42
CA VAL A 191 27.53 -8.76 -4.48
C VAL A 191 28.75 -9.46 -3.90
N SER A 192 29.56 -10.07 -4.76
CA SER A 192 30.79 -10.73 -4.34
C SER A 192 31.69 -9.81 -3.51
N GLY A 193 32.22 -10.30 -2.41
CA GLY A 193 33.05 -9.58 -1.46
C GLY A 193 32.29 -8.86 -0.35
N HIS A 194 30.97 -8.86 -0.35
CA HIS A 194 30.12 -8.35 0.71
C HIS A 194 29.29 -9.47 1.35
N ARG A 195 28.85 -9.24 2.58
CA ARG A 195 27.90 -10.12 3.26
C ARG A 195 26.50 -9.52 3.09
N ALA A 196 25.50 -10.40 2.96
CA ALA A 196 24.11 -9.98 3.11
C ALA A 196 23.86 -9.43 4.53
N GLU A 197 22.87 -8.60 4.68
CA GLU A 197 22.52 -8.05 5.99
C GLU A 197 21.92 -9.11 6.91
N TYR A 198 21.13 -10.01 6.34
CA TYR A 198 20.46 -11.08 7.10
C TYR A 198 20.13 -12.25 6.20
N ARG A 199 19.65 -13.33 6.81
CA ARG A 199 18.93 -14.42 6.15
C ARG A 199 17.54 -14.52 6.76
N LEU A 200 16.50 -14.47 5.92
CA LEU A 200 15.13 -14.65 6.38
C LEU A 200 14.91 -16.07 6.89
N GLN A 201 14.37 -16.18 8.09
CA GLN A 201 13.71 -17.39 8.58
C GLN A 201 12.25 -17.06 8.85
N ILE A 202 11.37 -17.96 8.43
CA ILE A 202 9.95 -17.81 8.62
C ILE A 202 9.37 -19.12 9.15
N ASP A 203 8.67 -19.02 10.25
CA ASP A 203 7.91 -20.10 10.85
C ASP A 203 6.43 -19.76 10.82
N TYR A 204 5.58 -20.75 10.56
CA TYR A 204 4.13 -20.57 10.50
C TYR A 204 3.43 -21.34 11.60
N THR A 205 2.49 -20.65 12.26
CA THR A 205 1.56 -21.27 13.19
C THR A 205 0.17 -21.25 12.58
N GLU A 206 -0.48 -22.40 12.54
CA GLU A 206 -1.86 -22.52 12.07
C GLU A 206 -2.83 -22.03 13.14
N VAL A 207 -3.71 -21.11 12.76
CA VAL A 207 -4.73 -20.51 13.62
C VAL A 207 -6.12 -20.83 13.07
N PRO A 208 -6.88 -21.77 13.66
CA PRO A 208 -8.21 -22.08 13.20
C PRO A 208 -9.17 -20.92 13.51
N VAL A 209 -9.95 -20.51 12.52
CA VAL A 209 -10.99 -19.47 12.63
C VAL A 209 -12.32 -20.03 12.17
N THR A 210 -13.34 -19.89 12.99
CA THR A 210 -14.72 -20.28 12.62
C THR A 210 -15.42 -19.08 11.99
N LEU A 211 -15.83 -19.21 10.75
CA LEU A 211 -16.61 -18.22 10.02
C LEU A 211 -18.07 -18.21 10.50
N SER A 212 -18.81 -17.14 10.16
CA SER A 212 -20.21 -16.96 10.56
C SER A 212 -21.15 -18.12 10.18
N GLY A 213 -20.82 -18.84 9.09
CA GLY A 213 -21.54 -20.05 8.64
C GLY A 213 -21.16 -21.35 9.35
N GLY A 214 -20.28 -21.30 10.38
CA GLY A 214 -19.80 -22.49 11.09
C GLY A 214 -18.66 -23.24 10.37
N GLN A 215 -18.24 -22.78 9.19
CA GLN A 215 -17.08 -23.33 8.49
C GLN A 215 -15.80 -22.94 9.24
N VAL A 216 -14.93 -23.92 9.47
CA VAL A 216 -13.60 -23.67 10.05
C VAL A 216 -12.57 -23.54 8.92
N VAL A 217 -11.81 -22.45 8.93
CA VAL A 217 -10.66 -22.22 8.05
C VAL A 217 -9.40 -22.10 8.89
N SER A 218 -8.27 -22.54 8.36
CA SER A 218 -6.99 -22.35 9.02
C SER A 218 -6.29 -21.14 8.41
N LEU A 219 -5.92 -20.18 9.24
CA LEU A 219 -5.09 -19.05 8.88
C LEU A 219 -3.65 -19.33 9.30
N ARG A 220 -2.70 -18.83 8.52
CA ARG A 220 -1.28 -18.95 8.80
C ARG A 220 -0.77 -17.68 9.47
N GLN A 221 -0.27 -17.79 10.69
CA GLN A 221 0.40 -16.68 11.40
C GLN A 221 1.91 -16.83 11.23
N PRO A 222 2.59 -15.90 10.51
CA PRO A 222 4.03 -15.94 10.34
C PRO A 222 4.76 -15.40 11.59
N THR A 223 5.93 -15.98 11.87
CA THR A 223 6.95 -15.44 12.76
C THR A 223 8.21 -15.23 11.95
N TYR A 224 8.68 -14.00 11.87
CA TYR A 224 9.87 -13.64 11.12
C TYR A 224 11.08 -13.55 12.02
N THR A 225 12.22 -14.09 11.53
CA THR A 225 13.51 -13.96 12.20
C THR A 225 14.55 -13.53 11.19
N ALA A 226 15.28 -12.46 11.50
CA ALA A 226 16.47 -12.05 10.78
C ALA A 226 17.69 -12.80 11.33
N ALA A 227 18.03 -13.92 10.73
CA ALA A 227 19.18 -14.74 11.12
C ALA A 227 20.47 -14.28 10.42
N ASP A 228 21.61 -14.73 10.92
CA ASP A 228 22.94 -14.55 10.31
C ASP A 228 23.28 -13.07 9.99
N LEU A 229 22.95 -12.17 10.92
CA LEU A 229 23.18 -10.73 10.78
C LEU A 229 24.60 -10.40 10.35
N GLY A 230 24.73 -9.69 9.23
CA GLY A 230 26.01 -9.42 8.56
C GLY A 230 26.83 -8.29 9.20
N TYR A 231 26.18 -7.33 9.86
CA TYR A 231 26.74 -6.03 10.26
C TYR A 231 26.55 -5.68 11.72
N GLY A 232 26.24 -6.67 12.55
CA GLY A 232 26.06 -6.51 14.00
C GLY A 232 24.64 -6.83 14.46
N PRO A 233 24.36 -6.74 15.76
CA PRO A 233 23.05 -7.02 16.30
C PRO A 233 22.04 -5.91 15.92
N LEU A 234 20.78 -6.28 15.81
CA LEU A 234 19.68 -5.32 15.73
C LEU A 234 19.59 -4.53 17.04
N HIS A 235 19.04 -3.32 16.94
CA HIS A 235 18.66 -2.55 18.12
C HIS A 235 17.71 -3.38 19.01
N PRO A 236 17.82 -3.29 20.37
CA PRO A 236 16.94 -4.06 21.25
C PRO A 236 15.45 -3.87 21.02
N ASP A 237 15.05 -2.67 20.59
CA ASP A 237 13.65 -2.33 20.31
C ASP A 237 13.31 -2.43 18.82
N ALA A 238 14.12 -3.16 18.02
CA ALA A 238 13.85 -3.32 16.61
C ALA A 238 12.56 -4.13 16.36
N MET A 239 11.74 -3.60 15.50
CA MET A 239 10.49 -4.21 15.02
C MET A 239 10.70 -4.67 13.58
N LEU A 240 10.36 -5.93 13.29
CA LEU A 240 10.39 -6.53 11.96
C LEU A 240 8.96 -6.63 11.39
N SER A 241 8.77 -6.28 10.11
CA SER A 241 7.47 -6.35 9.42
C SER A 241 7.62 -6.71 7.93
#